data_21e6866a5a184403620c1f83c6915849
#
_entry.id   21e6866a5a184403620c1f83c6915849
#
_cell.length_a   1.000
_cell.length_b   1.000
_cell.length_c   1.000
_cell.angle_alpha   90.00
_cell.angle_beta   90.00
_cell.angle_gamma   90.00
#
_symmetry.space_group_name_H-M   'P 1'
#
loop_
_entity.id
_entity.type
_entity.pdbx_description
1 polymer ?
#
loop_
_entity_poly.entity_id
_entity_poly.type
_entity_poly.pdbx_seq_one_letter_code
_entity_poly.pdbx_strand_id
1 'polypeptide(L)'
;KNEILNYYAKPLQDSLQKTISLQNDLESGKIVVFGSSELVINPNQKFLPQNYFNNDLKLPLRIQGNEGQQSFAILSQLAAYHGELIKENAKVVILLSPSWFTGSNNNGTTIPKFLEFMYPGMMNKLYFQSEIDDSYKILINNYVKNNISYIKNPNFIYEYSFNELEEDYLNNEIKKFLIKSFDNRDINPPIVTYKNPILNYESLKIEANKIATPSTNNSYGISDEYFTKHIEPSIKMGSFPYSIIVPSELDKNQEYQDLLVLLELLKSYKIKPLFVMQDLHPYV
;
A
#
# COMPACT_ATOMS: atom_id res chain seq x y z
N LYS A 1 -33.25 -18.85 -4.95
CA LYS A 1 -32.41 -18.48 -3.78
C LYS A 1 -30.90 -18.61 -4.07
N ASN A 2 -30.47 -19.69 -4.73
CA ASN A 2 -29.06 -19.92 -5.02
C ASN A 2 -28.49 -18.96 -6.09
N GLU A 3 -29.27 -18.50 -7.06
CA GLU A 3 -28.82 -17.59 -8.11
C GLU A 3 -28.56 -16.18 -7.58
N ILE A 4 -29.38 -15.70 -6.65
CA ILE A 4 -29.20 -14.38 -6.01
C ILE A 4 -27.95 -14.39 -5.13
N LEU A 5 -27.74 -15.45 -4.36
CA LEU A 5 -26.52 -15.61 -3.55
C LEU A 5 -25.26 -15.67 -4.41
N ASN A 6 -25.29 -16.35 -5.53
CA ASN A 6 -24.14 -16.42 -6.45
C ASN A 6 -23.82 -15.06 -7.10
N TYR A 7 -24.83 -14.26 -7.41
CA TYR A 7 -24.63 -12.95 -8.02
C TYR A 7 -23.93 -11.94 -7.09
N TYR A 8 -24.29 -11.94 -5.81
CA TYR A 8 -23.70 -11.02 -4.82
C TYR A 8 -22.49 -11.62 -4.08
N ALA A 9 -22.43 -12.93 -3.96
CA ALA A 9 -21.36 -13.59 -3.20
C ALA A 9 -20.02 -13.62 -3.96
N LYS A 10 -20.04 -13.68 -5.30
CA LYS A 10 -18.79 -13.78 -6.08
C LYS A 10 -17.86 -12.57 -5.94
N PRO A 11 -18.31 -11.31 -6.11
CA PRO A 11 -17.45 -10.14 -5.88
C PRO A 11 -16.91 -10.07 -4.44
N LEU A 12 -17.70 -10.45 -3.46
CA LEU A 12 -17.25 -10.53 -2.08
C LEU A 12 -16.18 -11.60 -1.90
N GLN A 13 -16.40 -12.78 -2.46
CA GLN A 13 -15.45 -13.88 -2.41
C GLN A 13 -14.12 -13.52 -3.06
N ASP A 14 -14.12 -12.91 -4.25
CA ASP A 14 -12.91 -12.47 -4.94
C ASP A 14 -12.13 -11.42 -4.12
N SER A 15 -12.82 -10.49 -3.50
CA SER A 15 -12.19 -9.47 -2.66
C SER A 15 -11.68 -10.05 -1.32
N LEU A 16 -12.39 -11.01 -0.72
CA LEU A 16 -11.91 -11.71 0.47
C LEU A 16 -10.68 -12.56 0.17
N GLN A 17 -10.61 -13.23 -0.99
CA GLN A 17 -9.42 -14.00 -1.38
C GLN A 17 -8.17 -13.12 -1.49
N LYS A 18 -8.29 -11.92 -2.06
CA LYS A 18 -7.17 -10.95 -2.11
C LYS A 18 -6.74 -10.55 -0.70
N THR A 19 -7.69 -10.29 0.18
CA THR A 19 -7.43 -9.93 1.59
C THR A 19 -6.71 -11.06 2.32
N ILE A 20 -7.22 -12.28 2.19
CA ILE A 20 -6.63 -13.48 2.80
C ILE A 20 -5.21 -13.72 2.28
N SER A 21 -4.97 -13.54 0.99
CA SER A 21 -3.65 -13.71 0.40
C SER A 21 -2.60 -12.77 1.01
N LEU A 22 -2.93 -11.49 1.22
CA LEU A 22 -2.01 -10.56 1.87
C LEU A 22 -1.83 -10.90 3.36
N GLN A 23 -2.89 -11.27 4.05
CA GLN A 23 -2.82 -11.71 5.44
C GLN A 23 -1.91 -12.93 5.60
N ASN A 24 -2.10 -13.96 4.78
CA ASN A 24 -1.26 -15.17 4.81
C ASN A 24 0.21 -14.85 4.54
N ASP A 25 0.50 -13.93 3.63
CA ASP A 25 1.87 -13.50 3.35
C ASP A 25 2.50 -12.81 4.58
N LEU A 26 1.74 -11.96 5.31
CA LEU A 26 2.21 -11.33 6.55
C LEU A 26 2.41 -12.36 7.67
N GLU A 27 1.46 -13.25 7.89
CA GLU A 27 1.50 -14.28 8.93
C GLU A 27 2.60 -15.30 8.71
N SER A 28 2.86 -15.67 7.45
CA SER A 28 3.96 -16.59 7.09
C SER A 28 5.33 -15.98 7.28
N GLY A 29 5.43 -14.69 7.59
CA GLY A 29 6.68 -13.95 7.68
C GLY A 29 7.33 -13.66 6.32
N LYS A 30 6.55 -13.69 5.25
CA LYS A 30 6.99 -13.21 3.95
C LYS A 30 7.25 -11.71 4.03
N ILE A 31 8.29 -11.24 3.37
CA ILE A 31 8.58 -9.80 3.31
C ILE A 31 7.51 -9.13 2.46
N VAL A 32 6.75 -8.20 3.06
CA VAL A 32 5.77 -7.38 2.35
C VAL A 32 6.32 -5.97 2.21
N VAL A 33 6.46 -5.51 0.98
CA VAL A 33 6.99 -4.20 0.63
C VAL A 33 5.83 -3.30 0.22
N PHE A 34 5.53 -2.31 1.05
CA PHE A 34 4.57 -1.26 0.74
C PHE A 34 5.28 -0.07 0.11
N GLY A 35 4.64 0.57 -0.83
CA GLY A 35 5.18 1.73 -1.53
C GLY A 35 4.18 2.27 -2.55
N SER A 36 4.63 3.10 -3.47
CA SER A 36 3.80 3.76 -4.46
C SER A 36 4.17 3.35 -5.90
N SER A 37 4.22 4.30 -6.82
CA SER A 37 4.51 4.07 -8.24
C SER A 37 5.88 3.46 -8.51
N GLU A 38 6.85 3.67 -7.65
CA GLU A 38 8.20 3.08 -7.74
C GLU A 38 8.19 1.55 -7.77
N LEU A 39 7.14 0.93 -7.23
CA LEU A 39 6.98 -0.52 -7.20
C LEU A 39 6.40 -1.11 -8.49
N VAL A 40 5.81 -0.28 -9.35
CA VAL A 40 5.06 -0.75 -10.53
C VAL A 40 5.55 -0.15 -11.84
N ILE A 41 6.40 0.88 -11.81
CA ILE A 41 6.99 1.47 -13.01
C ILE A 41 7.96 0.45 -13.64
N ASN A 42 7.81 0.23 -14.94
CA ASN A 42 8.63 -0.68 -15.73
C ASN A 42 8.71 -2.11 -15.16
N PRO A 43 7.62 -2.86 -15.12
CA PRO A 43 7.51 -4.15 -14.44
C PRO A 43 8.50 -5.22 -14.95
N ASN A 44 9.09 -5.03 -16.11
CA ASN A 44 10.06 -5.96 -16.71
C ASN A 44 11.51 -5.65 -16.34
N GLN A 45 11.78 -4.60 -15.59
CA GLN A 45 13.14 -4.29 -15.17
C GLN A 45 13.66 -5.34 -14.18
N LYS A 46 14.89 -5.82 -14.44
CA LYS A 46 15.54 -6.84 -13.61
C LYS A 46 15.66 -6.44 -12.15
N PHE A 47 16.01 -5.20 -11.88
CA PHE A 47 16.27 -4.70 -10.52
C PHE A 47 15.03 -4.15 -9.79
N LEU A 48 13.83 -4.28 -10.35
CA LEU A 48 12.65 -4.08 -9.54
C LEU A 48 12.64 -5.07 -8.38
N PRO A 49 12.28 -4.64 -7.15
CA PRO A 49 12.31 -5.48 -5.98
C PRO A 49 11.68 -6.85 -6.20
N GLN A 50 10.46 -6.90 -6.77
CA GLN A 50 9.77 -8.16 -7.03
C GLN A 50 10.54 -9.10 -7.98
N ASN A 51 11.25 -8.56 -8.97
CA ASN A 51 12.01 -9.36 -9.93
C ASN A 51 13.32 -9.84 -9.33
N TYR A 52 14.10 -8.92 -8.80
CA TYR A 52 15.42 -9.21 -8.28
C TYR A 52 15.38 -10.10 -7.04
N PHE A 53 14.57 -9.75 -6.05
CA PHE A 53 14.49 -10.53 -4.82
C PHE A 53 13.88 -11.92 -5.04
N ASN A 54 12.75 -12.01 -5.75
CA ASN A 54 12.10 -13.30 -5.99
C ASN A 54 12.87 -14.19 -6.97
N ASN A 55 13.39 -13.61 -8.07
CA ASN A 55 13.94 -14.40 -9.15
C ASN A 55 15.44 -14.66 -8.99
N ASP A 56 16.23 -13.63 -8.63
CA ASP A 56 17.67 -13.76 -8.54
C ASP A 56 18.14 -14.21 -7.15
N LEU A 57 17.62 -13.59 -6.11
CA LEU A 57 18.04 -13.88 -4.73
C LEU A 57 17.26 -15.02 -4.08
N LYS A 58 16.16 -15.46 -4.68
CA LYS A 58 15.25 -16.47 -4.09
C LYS A 58 14.77 -16.08 -2.69
N LEU A 59 14.60 -14.79 -2.46
CA LEU A 59 14.02 -14.23 -1.24
C LEU A 59 12.55 -13.87 -1.54
N PRO A 60 11.59 -14.69 -1.13
CA PRO A 60 10.19 -14.45 -1.46
C PRO A 60 9.70 -13.16 -0.80
N LEU A 61 9.27 -12.23 -1.62
CA LEU A 61 8.63 -11.01 -1.17
C LEU A 61 7.32 -10.75 -1.93
N ARG A 62 6.45 -9.98 -1.30
CA ARG A 62 5.23 -9.45 -1.90
C ARG A 62 5.37 -7.96 -2.07
N ILE A 63 5.02 -7.47 -3.25
CA ILE A 63 4.83 -6.05 -3.50
C ILE A 63 3.37 -5.70 -3.24
N GLN A 64 3.17 -4.66 -2.44
CA GLN A 64 1.86 -4.14 -2.10
C GLN A 64 1.88 -2.62 -2.30
N GLY A 65 1.77 -2.20 -3.54
CA GLY A 65 1.84 -0.79 -3.91
C GLY A 65 1.31 -0.52 -5.30
N ASN A 66 0.87 0.71 -5.50
CA ASN A 66 0.47 1.25 -6.79
C ASN A 66 0.62 2.76 -6.77
N GLU A 67 0.58 3.38 -7.94
CA GLU A 67 0.67 4.82 -8.09
C GLU A 67 -0.29 5.57 -7.13
N GLY A 68 0.26 6.51 -6.37
CA GLY A 68 -0.50 7.32 -5.41
C GLY A 68 -0.90 6.63 -4.12
N GLN A 69 -0.40 5.43 -3.84
CA GLN A 69 -0.50 4.84 -2.50
C GLN A 69 0.44 5.58 -1.55
N GLN A 70 -0.12 6.03 -0.43
CA GLN A 70 0.58 6.76 0.62
C GLN A 70 0.23 6.19 2.00
N SER A 71 0.69 6.83 3.08
CA SER A 71 0.61 6.31 4.45
C SER A 71 -0.81 5.92 4.88
N PHE A 72 -1.83 6.71 4.52
CA PHE A 72 -3.21 6.39 4.90
C PHE A 72 -3.75 5.11 4.24
N ALA A 73 -3.40 4.87 2.98
CA ALA A 73 -3.79 3.63 2.32
C ALA A 73 -3.07 2.40 2.91
N ILE A 74 -1.81 2.54 3.30
CA ILE A 74 -1.04 1.48 3.97
C ILE A 74 -1.61 1.22 5.37
N LEU A 75 -1.86 2.28 6.14
CA LEU A 75 -2.52 2.23 7.44
C LEU A 75 -3.83 1.45 7.37
N SER A 76 -4.69 1.83 6.42
CA SER A 76 -6.03 1.24 6.28
C SER A 76 -5.99 -0.24 5.94
N GLN A 77 -5.06 -0.65 5.08
CA GLN A 77 -4.85 -2.07 4.76
C GLN A 77 -4.38 -2.85 6.00
N LEU A 78 -3.36 -2.35 6.70
CA LEU A 78 -2.83 -3.02 7.89
C LEU A 78 -3.85 -3.05 9.03
N ALA A 79 -4.66 -2.01 9.18
CA ALA A 79 -5.75 -1.96 10.15
C ALA A 79 -6.84 -3.02 9.91
N ALA A 80 -6.99 -3.49 8.67
CA ALA A 80 -7.96 -4.53 8.35
C ALA A 80 -7.54 -5.94 8.81
N TYR A 81 -6.30 -6.13 9.28
CA TYR A 81 -5.80 -7.44 9.68
C TYR A 81 -5.93 -7.71 11.18
N HIS A 82 -6.00 -8.99 11.49
CA HIS A 82 -5.97 -9.49 12.85
C HIS A 82 -4.63 -9.19 13.51
N GLY A 83 -4.65 -8.35 14.56
CA GLY A 83 -3.42 -7.92 15.21
C GLY A 83 -2.61 -9.06 15.84
N GLU A 84 -3.26 -10.09 16.37
CA GLU A 84 -2.57 -11.24 16.99
C GLU A 84 -1.84 -12.10 15.96
N LEU A 85 -2.41 -12.27 14.77
CA LEU A 85 -1.88 -13.20 13.78
C LEU A 85 -0.63 -12.68 13.05
N ILE A 86 -0.48 -11.36 12.94
CA ILE A 86 0.64 -10.76 12.22
C ILE A 86 1.78 -10.26 13.11
N LYS A 87 1.56 -10.12 14.42
CA LYS A 87 2.49 -9.50 15.37
C LYS A 87 3.89 -10.13 15.39
N GLU A 88 3.97 -11.45 15.35
CA GLU A 88 5.21 -12.14 15.60
C GLU A 88 6.07 -12.35 14.36
N ASN A 89 5.46 -12.56 13.22
CA ASN A 89 6.13 -12.98 12.01
C ASN A 89 6.19 -11.92 10.91
N ALA A 90 5.31 -10.91 10.96
CA ALA A 90 5.21 -9.93 9.90
C ALA A 90 6.52 -9.17 9.65
N LYS A 91 6.96 -9.18 8.41
CA LYS A 91 8.12 -8.44 7.93
C LYS A 91 7.65 -7.37 6.94
N VAL A 92 7.62 -6.14 7.42
CA VAL A 92 7.10 -5.00 6.68
C VAL A 92 8.25 -4.09 6.27
N VAL A 93 8.30 -3.76 5.00
CA VAL A 93 9.18 -2.74 4.42
C VAL A 93 8.28 -1.65 3.87
N ILE A 94 8.58 -0.40 4.16
CA ILE A 94 7.84 0.75 3.64
C ILE A 94 8.80 1.66 2.88
N LEU A 95 8.56 1.81 1.59
CA LEU A 95 9.28 2.77 0.76
C LEU A 95 8.62 4.13 0.91
N LEU A 96 9.33 5.08 1.48
CA LEU A 96 8.87 6.46 1.65
C LEU A 96 9.48 7.35 0.58
N SER A 97 8.66 8.07 -0.14
CA SER A 97 9.13 9.14 -1.01
C SER A 97 9.06 10.49 -0.29
N PRO A 98 10.14 11.26 -0.25
CA PRO A 98 10.09 12.63 0.29
C PRO A 98 9.03 13.50 -0.39
N SER A 99 8.70 13.21 -1.66
CA SER A 99 7.65 13.92 -2.40
C SER A 99 6.24 13.78 -1.80
N TRP A 100 6.00 12.76 -0.98
CA TRP A 100 4.70 12.62 -0.30
C TRP A 100 4.45 13.74 0.70
N PHE A 101 5.52 14.28 1.29
CA PHE A 101 5.46 15.29 2.34
C PHE A 101 5.63 16.72 1.81
N THR A 102 5.68 16.90 0.48
CA THR A 102 5.88 18.19 -0.17
C THR A 102 4.57 18.76 -0.70
N GLY A 103 4.53 20.07 -0.97
CA GLY A 103 3.37 20.71 -1.56
C GLY A 103 2.38 21.26 -0.54
N SER A 104 1.08 21.18 -0.84
CA SER A 104 0.03 21.68 0.06
C SER A 104 -0.15 20.77 1.28
N ASN A 105 -0.67 21.34 2.37
CA ASN A 105 -0.93 20.58 3.61
C ASN A 105 -1.94 19.43 3.45
N ASN A 106 -2.64 19.35 2.32
CA ASN A 106 -3.68 18.33 2.06
C ASN A 106 -3.19 17.20 1.13
N ASN A 107 -1.91 16.90 1.11
CA ASN A 107 -1.30 15.88 0.26
C ASN A 107 -1.47 14.44 0.78
N GLY A 108 -2.61 14.08 1.32
CA GLY A 108 -2.88 12.71 1.74
C GLY A 108 -3.36 11.80 0.59
N THR A 109 -3.55 10.53 0.90
CA THR A 109 -4.12 9.53 -0.02
C THR A 109 -5.46 10.01 -0.57
N THR A 110 -5.61 10.03 -1.89
CA THR A 110 -6.89 10.40 -2.54
C THR A 110 -7.88 9.25 -2.48
N ILE A 111 -9.19 9.57 -2.52
CA ILE A 111 -10.24 8.55 -2.44
C ILE A 111 -10.15 7.49 -3.55
N PRO A 112 -9.89 7.80 -4.84
CA PRO A 112 -9.71 6.78 -5.86
C PRO A 112 -8.58 5.81 -5.53
N LYS A 113 -7.46 6.31 -5.01
CA LYS A 113 -6.31 5.48 -4.63
C LYS A 113 -6.56 4.68 -3.36
N PHE A 114 -7.28 5.22 -2.40
CA PHE A 114 -7.77 4.48 -1.24
C PHE A 114 -8.62 3.27 -1.66
N LEU A 115 -9.56 3.47 -2.58
CA LEU A 115 -10.48 2.43 -3.04
C LEU A 115 -9.82 1.30 -3.84
N GLU A 116 -8.66 1.53 -4.43
CA GLU A 116 -7.87 0.48 -5.09
C GLU A 116 -7.40 -0.60 -4.09
N PHE A 117 -7.17 -0.21 -2.82
CA PHE A 117 -6.66 -1.07 -1.77
C PHE A 117 -7.70 -1.46 -0.74
N MET A 118 -8.63 -0.55 -0.45
CA MET A 118 -9.71 -0.77 0.53
C MET A 118 -11.01 -1.19 -0.17
N TYR A 119 -10.94 -2.30 -0.91
CA TYR A 119 -12.09 -2.92 -1.54
C TYR A 119 -13.03 -3.56 -0.49
N PRO A 120 -14.25 -3.95 -0.86
CA PRO A 120 -15.29 -4.40 0.11
C PRO A 120 -14.84 -5.48 1.11
N GLY A 121 -14.01 -6.43 0.68
CA GLY A 121 -13.49 -7.47 1.56
C GLY A 121 -12.57 -6.93 2.66
N MET A 122 -11.72 -5.95 2.33
CA MET A 122 -10.86 -5.28 3.30
C MET A 122 -11.67 -4.44 4.30
N MET A 123 -12.64 -3.68 3.80
CA MET A 123 -13.52 -2.88 4.66
C MET A 123 -14.31 -3.75 5.62
N ASN A 124 -14.86 -4.86 5.14
CA ASN A 124 -15.56 -5.81 6.00
C ASN A 124 -14.63 -6.39 7.08
N LYS A 125 -13.40 -6.78 6.73
CA LYS A 125 -12.43 -7.22 7.73
C LYS A 125 -12.12 -6.16 8.76
N LEU A 126 -11.92 -4.93 8.34
CA LEU A 126 -11.68 -3.81 9.25
C LEU A 126 -12.81 -3.65 10.27
N TYR A 127 -14.05 -3.62 9.81
CA TYR A 127 -15.18 -3.33 10.69
C TYR A 127 -15.54 -4.48 11.61
N PHE A 128 -15.36 -5.73 11.18
CA PHE A 128 -15.80 -6.88 11.95
C PHE A 128 -14.74 -7.54 12.82
N GLN A 129 -13.49 -7.09 12.74
CA GLN A 129 -12.50 -7.55 13.71
C GLN A 129 -12.68 -6.85 15.06
N SER A 130 -12.40 -7.58 16.14
CA SER A 130 -12.50 -7.07 17.52
C SER A 130 -11.16 -6.67 18.12
N GLU A 131 -10.05 -6.91 17.44
CA GLU A 131 -8.71 -6.82 18.00
C GLU A 131 -8.01 -5.49 17.74
N ILE A 132 -8.53 -4.69 16.83
CA ILE A 132 -8.04 -3.34 16.60
C ILE A 132 -8.85 -2.34 17.42
N ASP A 133 -8.18 -1.33 17.93
CA ASP A 133 -8.84 -0.22 18.59
C ASP A 133 -9.84 0.47 17.66
N ASP A 134 -11.02 0.76 18.16
CA ASP A 134 -12.11 1.35 17.37
C ASP A 134 -11.78 2.75 16.83
N SER A 135 -10.81 3.45 17.42
CA SER A 135 -10.33 4.73 16.90
C SER A 135 -9.83 4.65 15.44
N TYR A 136 -9.17 3.56 15.07
CA TYR A 136 -8.75 3.33 13.67
C TYR A 136 -9.94 3.11 12.74
N LYS A 137 -10.94 2.36 13.19
CA LYS A 137 -12.18 2.15 12.43
C LYS A 137 -12.92 3.47 12.20
N ILE A 138 -13.05 4.26 13.26
CA ILE A 138 -13.68 5.59 13.22
C ILE A 138 -12.93 6.52 12.27
N LEU A 139 -11.61 6.57 12.36
CA LEU A 139 -10.77 7.37 11.49
C LEU A 139 -11.00 7.04 10.01
N ILE A 140 -10.90 5.75 9.67
CA ILE A 140 -11.05 5.29 8.29
C ILE A 140 -12.50 5.50 7.80
N ASN A 141 -13.49 5.23 8.64
CA ASN A 141 -14.88 5.46 8.31
C ASN A 141 -15.20 6.95 8.07
N ASN A 142 -14.66 7.84 8.89
CA ASN A 142 -14.82 9.28 8.70
C ASN A 142 -14.20 9.76 7.37
N TYR A 143 -13.04 9.23 7.01
CA TYR A 143 -12.44 9.53 5.71
C TYR A 143 -13.37 9.10 4.57
N VAL A 144 -13.94 7.90 4.64
CA VAL A 144 -14.87 7.40 3.62
C VAL A 144 -16.17 8.21 3.60
N LYS A 145 -16.80 8.47 4.75
CA LYS A 145 -18.02 9.28 4.85
C LYS A 145 -17.84 10.66 4.23
N ASN A 146 -16.71 11.32 4.50
CA ASN A 146 -16.40 12.63 3.96
C ASN A 146 -16.19 12.63 2.43
N ASN A 147 -15.93 11.48 1.85
CA ASN A 147 -15.67 11.30 0.43
C ASN A 147 -16.72 10.44 -0.28
N ILE A 148 -17.85 10.16 0.35
CA ILE A 148 -18.88 9.23 -0.18
C ILE A 148 -19.39 9.63 -1.58
N SER A 149 -19.44 10.92 -1.90
CA SER A 149 -19.87 11.45 -3.20
C SER A 149 -18.96 11.02 -4.36
N TYR A 150 -17.73 10.64 -4.08
CA TYR A 150 -16.77 10.14 -5.08
C TYR A 150 -16.92 8.64 -5.36
N ILE A 151 -17.66 7.92 -4.51
CA ILE A 151 -17.88 6.48 -4.67
C ILE A 151 -19.04 6.28 -5.64
N LYS A 152 -18.70 6.00 -6.90
CA LYS A 152 -19.70 5.73 -7.94
C LYS A 152 -20.21 4.29 -7.80
N ASN A 153 -21.53 4.14 -7.72
CA ASN A 153 -22.21 2.83 -7.67
C ASN A 153 -21.59 1.88 -6.62
N PRO A 154 -21.64 2.26 -5.35
CA PRO A 154 -21.23 1.33 -4.31
C PRO A 154 -22.09 0.07 -4.47
N ASN A 155 -21.45 -1.11 -4.51
CA ASN A 155 -22.24 -2.32 -4.46
C ASN A 155 -22.85 -2.46 -3.06
N PHE A 156 -23.92 -3.24 -2.94
CA PHE A 156 -24.68 -3.45 -1.71
C PHE A 156 -23.80 -3.74 -0.46
N ILE A 157 -22.74 -4.53 -0.64
CA ILE A 157 -21.83 -4.90 0.45
C ILE A 157 -20.99 -3.69 0.87
N TYR A 158 -20.63 -2.86 -0.09
CA TYR A 158 -19.83 -1.67 0.13
C TYR A 158 -20.63 -0.58 0.86
N GLU A 159 -21.85 -0.29 0.41
CA GLU A 159 -22.78 0.61 1.10
C GLU A 159 -23.02 0.17 2.54
N TYR A 160 -23.22 -1.11 2.73
CA TYR A 160 -23.44 -1.68 4.03
C TYR A 160 -22.24 -1.57 4.96
N SER A 161 -21.04 -1.73 4.45
CA SER A 161 -19.81 -1.58 5.25
C SER A 161 -19.58 -0.15 5.72
N PHE A 162 -19.98 0.85 4.94
CA PHE A 162 -19.79 2.25 5.27
C PHE A 162 -20.82 2.84 6.23
N ASN A 163 -22.01 2.31 6.23
CA ASN A 163 -23.10 2.87 7.02
C ASN A 163 -23.19 2.37 8.47
N GLU A 164 -22.30 1.49 8.90
CA GLU A 164 -22.57 0.61 10.01
C GLU A 164 -21.87 0.84 11.33
N LEU A 165 -21.18 1.89 11.52
CA LEU A 165 -20.76 2.18 12.89
C LEU A 165 -21.91 2.57 13.83
N GLU A 166 -23.13 2.62 13.33
CA GLU A 166 -24.18 3.25 14.10
C GLU A 166 -25.40 2.42 14.46
N GLU A 167 -25.79 1.30 13.89
CA GLU A 167 -27.12 0.88 14.33
C GLU A 167 -27.65 -0.54 14.12
N ASP A 168 -27.02 -1.45 13.45
CA ASP A 168 -27.75 -2.70 13.22
C ASP A 168 -27.02 -3.97 13.65
N TYR A 169 -27.20 -4.32 14.93
CA TYR A 169 -26.67 -5.56 15.51
C TYR A 169 -27.03 -6.80 14.69
N LEU A 170 -28.26 -6.88 14.18
CA LEU A 170 -28.74 -8.04 13.43
C LEU A 170 -28.05 -8.14 12.06
N ASN A 171 -27.91 -7.03 11.36
CA ASN A 171 -27.19 -6.96 10.09
C ASN A 171 -25.70 -7.26 10.29
N ASN A 172 -25.12 -6.84 11.38
CA ASN A 172 -23.74 -7.15 11.75
C ASN A 172 -23.53 -8.66 11.95
N GLU A 173 -24.44 -9.35 12.61
CA GLU A 173 -24.34 -10.79 12.80
C GLU A 173 -24.52 -11.56 11.48
N ILE A 174 -25.43 -11.13 10.60
CA ILE A 174 -25.59 -11.71 9.26
C ILE A 174 -24.30 -11.53 8.44
N LYS A 175 -23.69 -10.36 8.49
CA LYS A 175 -22.44 -10.09 7.77
C LYS A 175 -21.26 -10.88 8.32
N LYS A 176 -21.11 -10.95 9.64
CA LYS A 176 -20.11 -11.80 10.29
C LYS A 176 -20.27 -13.25 9.85
N PHE A 177 -21.51 -13.73 9.79
CA PHE A 177 -21.79 -15.08 9.31
C PHE A 177 -21.40 -15.28 7.84
N LEU A 178 -21.74 -14.32 6.96
CA LEU A 178 -21.39 -14.39 5.55
C LEU A 178 -19.87 -14.35 5.36
N ILE A 179 -19.17 -13.45 6.04
CA ILE A 179 -17.71 -13.34 5.97
C ILE A 179 -17.05 -14.62 6.46
N LYS A 180 -17.50 -15.15 7.60
CA LYS A 180 -16.99 -16.40 8.15
C LYS A 180 -17.22 -17.59 7.21
N SER A 181 -18.35 -17.62 6.50
CA SER A 181 -18.67 -18.66 5.53
C SER A 181 -17.79 -18.64 4.28
N PHE A 182 -17.17 -17.50 3.97
CA PHE A 182 -16.25 -17.34 2.85
C PHE A 182 -14.78 -17.26 3.28
N ASP A 183 -14.48 -17.28 4.56
CA ASP A 183 -13.12 -17.23 5.09
C ASP A 183 -12.49 -18.63 5.05
N ASN A 184 -11.88 -18.96 3.93
CA ASN A 184 -11.13 -20.20 3.72
C ASN A 184 -9.63 -20.01 4.05
N ARG A 185 -9.31 -19.23 5.09
CA ARG A 185 -7.91 -19.03 5.46
C ARG A 185 -7.23 -20.34 5.84
N ASP A 186 -6.03 -20.48 5.38
CA ASP A 186 -5.09 -21.38 6.04
C ASP A 186 -4.74 -20.76 7.40
N ILE A 187 -5.27 -21.36 8.47
CA ILE A 187 -5.11 -20.84 9.84
C ILE A 187 -3.63 -20.86 10.28
N ASN A 188 -2.83 -21.69 9.63
CA ASN A 188 -1.40 -21.82 9.91
C ASN A 188 -0.61 -21.83 8.59
N PRO A 189 -0.44 -20.69 7.93
CA PRO A 189 0.35 -20.64 6.72
C PRO A 189 1.80 -21.08 7.04
N PRO A 190 2.45 -21.82 6.15
CA PRO A 190 3.80 -22.29 6.38
C PRO A 190 4.75 -21.09 6.55
N ILE A 191 5.54 -21.11 7.63
CA ILE A 191 6.49 -20.03 7.92
C ILE A 191 7.59 -20.01 6.86
N VAL A 192 7.81 -18.85 6.28
CA VAL A 192 8.86 -18.62 5.29
C VAL A 192 10.21 -18.52 5.98
N THR A 193 11.13 -19.39 5.59
CA THR A 193 12.52 -19.33 6.04
C THR A 193 13.40 -18.67 4.99
N TYR A 194 14.19 -17.71 5.43
CA TYR A 194 15.13 -16.98 4.58
C TYR A 194 16.54 -17.50 4.74
N LYS A 195 17.21 -17.72 3.62
CA LYS A 195 18.67 -17.90 3.60
C LYS A 195 19.29 -16.55 3.27
N ASN A 196 20.26 -16.13 4.06
CA ASN A 196 20.98 -14.89 3.75
C ASN A 196 21.73 -15.07 2.43
N PRO A 197 21.42 -14.32 1.38
CA PRO A 197 22.17 -14.39 0.14
C PRO A 197 23.56 -13.77 0.34
N ILE A 198 24.54 -14.33 -0.33
CA ILE A 198 25.86 -13.69 -0.45
C ILE A 198 25.73 -12.66 -1.58
N LEU A 199 25.74 -11.38 -1.21
CA LEU A 199 25.65 -10.29 -2.16
C LEU A 199 27.06 -9.81 -2.54
N ASN A 200 27.36 -9.82 -3.83
CA ASN A 200 28.53 -9.15 -4.37
C ASN A 200 28.11 -7.80 -4.94
N TYR A 201 28.23 -6.75 -4.14
CA TYR A 201 27.80 -5.40 -4.51
C TYR A 201 28.53 -4.84 -5.72
N GLU A 202 29.81 -5.15 -5.91
CA GLU A 202 30.57 -4.71 -7.09
C GLU A 202 30.04 -5.36 -8.37
N SER A 203 29.75 -6.65 -8.33
CA SER A 203 29.12 -7.35 -9.45
C SER A 203 27.74 -6.78 -9.78
N LEU A 204 26.96 -6.49 -8.76
CA LEU A 204 25.62 -5.88 -8.93
C LEU A 204 25.70 -4.48 -9.54
N LYS A 205 26.66 -3.68 -9.10
CA LYS A 205 26.91 -2.34 -9.66
C LYS A 205 27.29 -2.40 -11.13
N ILE A 206 28.19 -3.32 -11.48
CA ILE A 206 28.60 -3.52 -12.88
C ILE A 206 27.39 -3.94 -13.73
N GLU A 207 26.54 -4.83 -13.21
CA GLU A 207 25.35 -5.31 -13.92
C GLU A 207 24.29 -4.20 -14.05
N ALA A 208 24.07 -3.42 -13.02
CA ALA A 208 23.18 -2.27 -13.05
C ALA A 208 23.61 -1.24 -14.10
N ASN A 209 24.91 -0.93 -14.15
CA ASN A 209 25.47 -0.01 -15.12
C ASN A 209 25.33 -0.51 -16.57
N LYS A 210 25.30 -1.81 -16.82
CA LYS A 210 25.06 -2.36 -18.18
C LYS A 210 23.62 -2.18 -18.63
N ILE A 211 22.67 -2.12 -17.69
CA ILE A 211 21.25 -1.96 -17.96
C ILE A 211 20.87 -0.48 -18.02
N ALA A 212 21.63 0.38 -17.32
CA ALA A 212 21.41 1.81 -17.33
C ALA A 212 21.53 2.35 -18.76
N THR A 213 20.52 3.03 -19.24
CA THR A 213 20.56 3.72 -20.52
C THR A 213 21.43 4.98 -20.34
N PRO A 214 22.55 5.11 -21.06
CA PRO A 214 23.38 6.31 -20.93
C PRO A 214 22.58 7.53 -21.36
N SER A 215 22.70 8.59 -20.58
CA SER A 215 22.22 9.91 -20.96
C SER A 215 23.21 10.58 -21.87
N THR A 216 22.78 11.05 -23.04
CA THR A 216 23.63 11.73 -24.03
C THR A 216 23.22 13.18 -24.27
N ASN A 217 21.97 13.53 -24.01
CA ASN A 217 21.42 14.86 -24.27
C ASN A 217 21.24 15.70 -23.00
N ASN A 218 21.63 15.20 -21.85
CA ASN A 218 21.52 15.93 -20.59
C ASN A 218 22.61 15.50 -19.59
N SER A 219 22.89 16.37 -18.63
CA SER A 219 23.84 16.11 -17.53
C SER A 219 23.15 15.58 -16.25
N TYR A 220 21.87 15.35 -16.29
CA TYR A 220 21.06 14.94 -15.11
C TYR A 220 21.06 13.43 -14.87
N GLY A 221 21.64 12.64 -15.77
CA GLY A 221 21.57 11.17 -15.68
C GLY A 221 20.20 10.58 -15.98
N ILE A 222 19.32 11.37 -16.56
CA ILE A 222 17.96 10.99 -16.95
C ILE A 222 18.01 10.41 -18.36
N SER A 223 17.24 9.34 -18.65
CA SER A 223 17.19 8.81 -20.02
C SER A 223 16.80 9.88 -21.02
N ASP A 224 17.42 9.88 -22.20
CA ASP A 224 17.24 10.88 -23.24
C ASP A 224 15.77 11.07 -23.65
N GLU A 225 15.02 9.96 -23.72
CA GLU A 225 13.58 9.99 -24.03
C GLU A 225 12.79 10.72 -22.94
N TYR A 226 13.01 10.36 -21.68
CA TYR A 226 12.31 11.00 -20.56
C TYR A 226 12.66 12.47 -20.44
N PHE A 227 13.96 12.80 -20.59
CA PHE A 227 14.44 14.17 -20.55
C PHE A 227 13.76 15.01 -21.63
N THR A 228 13.80 14.57 -22.89
CA THR A 228 13.21 15.31 -24.00
C THR A 228 11.70 15.50 -23.85
N LYS A 229 11.00 14.49 -23.35
CA LYS A 229 9.55 14.51 -23.23
C LYS A 229 9.03 15.32 -22.04
N HIS A 230 9.71 15.25 -20.90
CA HIS A 230 9.19 15.75 -19.64
C HIS A 230 10.02 16.89 -19.03
N ILE A 231 11.34 16.85 -19.14
CA ILE A 231 12.21 17.78 -18.44
C ILE A 231 12.57 18.99 -19.33
N GLU A 232 12.97 18.77 -20.56
CA GLU A 232 13.34 19.84 -21.47
C GLU A 232 12.23 20.87 -21.69
N PRO A 233 10.94 20.50 -21.85
CA PRO A 233 9.86 21.47 -21.91
C PRO A 233 9.73 22.30 -20.63
N SER A 234 9.93 21.68 -19.46
CA SER A 234 9.86 22.36 -18.17
C SER A 234 11.02 23.36 -17.99
N ILE A 235 12.22 23.02 -18.46
CA ILE A 235 13.35 23.95 -18.50
C ILE A 235 13.01 25.14 -19.38
N LYS A 236 12.51 24.91 -20.59
CA LYS A 236 12.10 25.95 -21.53
C LYS A 236 11.03 26.89 -20.97
N MET A 237 10.13 26.37 -20.15
CA MET A 237 9.11 27.15 -19.45
C MET A 237 9.62 27.82 -18.17
N GLY A 238 10.86 27.58 -17.74
CA GLY A 238 11.41 28.11 -16.49
C GLY A 238 10.84 27.46 -15.23
N SER A 239 10.23 26.29 -15.34
CA SER A 239 9.65 25.56 -14.23
C SER A 239 10.55 24.41 -13.70
N PHE A 240 11.75 24.30 -14.21
CA PHE A 240 12.76 23.35 -13.75
C PHE A 240 14.04 24.11 -13.33
N PRO A 241 14.76 23.72 -12.24
CA PRO A 241 14.43 22.58 -11.36
C PRO A 241 13.11 22.78 -10.62
N TYR A 242 12.44 21.68 -10.33
CA TYR A 242 11.19 21.73 -9.58
C TYR A 242 11.47 22.18 -8.15
N SER A 243 10.80 23.23 -7.70
CA SER A 243 10.87 23.59 -6.29
C SER A 243 10.10 22.59 -5.46
N ILE A 244 10.78 21.86 -4.59
CA ILE A 244 10.10 21.11 -3.55
C ILE A 244 9.60 22.14 -2.55
N ILE A 245 8.28 22.26 -2.45
CA ILE A 245 7.65 23.06 -1.42
C ILE A 245 7.70 22.23 -0.14
N VAL A 246 8.64 22.56 0.72
CA VAL A 246 8.66 22.00 2.08
C VAL A 246 7.57 22.72 2.87
N PRO A 247 6.60 22.03 3.47
CA PRO A 247 5.61 22.66 4.32
C PRO A 247 6.30 23.47 5.42
N SER A 248 5.89 24.71 5.63
CA SER A 248 6.40 25.54 6.71
C SER A 248 6.08 24.96 8.10
N GLU A 249 5.04 24.14 8.17
CA GLU A 249 4.55 23.48 9.36
C GLU A 249 4.24 22.02 9.02
N LEU A 250 5.22 21.16 9.22
CA LEU A 250 5.09 19.73 8.94
C LEU A 250 3.93 19.09 9.74
N ASP A 251 3.69 19.59 10.94
CA ASP A 251 2.60 19.11 11.81
C ASP A 251 1.21 19.31 11.22
N LYS A 252 1.05 20.20 10.25
CA LYS A 252 -0.20 20.40 9.52
C LYS A 252 -0.28 19.63 8.20
N ASN A 253 0.79 18.94 7.83
CA ASN A 253 0.81 18.14 6.62
C ASN A 253 0.02 16.84 6.83
N GLN A 254 -0.98 16.57 6.00
CA GLN A 254 -1.87 15.41 6.16
C GLN A 254 -1.09 14.10 6.06
N GLU A 255 -0.20 13.97 5.09
CA GLU A 255 0.61 12.76 4.92
C GLU A 255 1.51 12.48 6.11
N TYR A 256 2.05 13.52 6.75
CA TYR A 256 2.82 13.37 7.97
C TYR A 256 1.96 12.88 9.13
N GLN A 257 0.74 13.40 9.28
CA GLN A 257 -0.20 12.93 10.29
C GLN A 257 -0.59 11.45 10.04
N ASP A 258 -0.86 11.10 8.79
CA ASP A 258 -1.19 9.73 8.39
C ASP A 258 -0.02 8.77 8.68
N LEU A 259 1.21 9.20 8.45
CA LEU A 259 2.41 8.44 8.81
C LEU A 259 2.52 8.23 10.32
N LEU A 260 2.27 9.25 11.14
CA LEU A 260 2.32 9.10 12.60
C LEU A 260 1.31 8.06 13.09
N VAL A 261 0.08 8.08 12.57
CA VAL A 261 -0.95 7.10 12.92
C VAL A 261 -0.56 5.70 12.45
N LEU A 262 0.04 5.57 11.26
CA LEU A 262 0.59 4.30 10.76
C LEU A 262 1.68 3.75 11.70
N LEU A 263 2.57 4.59 12.20
CA LEU A 263 3.61 4.20 13.16
C LEU A 263 3.02 3.71 14.48
N GLU A 264 1.97 4.36 14.97
CA GLU A 264 1.26 3.92 16.18
C GLU A 264 0.59 2.56 15.98
N LEU A 265 -0.06 2.33 14.84
CA LEU A 265 -0.65 1.04 14.51
C LEU A 265 0.43 -0.07 14.46
N LEU A 266 1.52 0.15 13.76
CA LEU A 266 2.62 -0.82 13.67
C LEU A 266 3.22 -1.11 15.04
N LYS A 267 3.35 -0.10 15.89
CA LYS A 267 3.79 -0.25 17.28
C LYS A 267 2.81 -1.09 18.10
N SER A 268 1.50 -0.89 17.95
CA SER A 268 0.48 -1.68 18.63
C SER A 268 0.57 -3.16 18.24
N TYR A 269 0.88 -3.45 16.99
CA TYR A 269 1.12 -4.79 16.46
C TYR A 269 2.50 -5.36 16.81
N LYS A 270 3.36 -4.60 17.49
CA LYS A 270 4.76 -4.95 17.75
C LYS A 270 5.58 -5.22 16.48
N ILE A 271 5.13 -4.74 15.34
CA ILE A 271 5.84 -4.79 14.07
C ILE A 271 6.94 -3.74 14.07
N LYS A 272 8.15 -4.16 13.71
CA LYS A 272 9.29 -3.26 13.49
C LYS A 272 9.53 -3.14 11.98
N PRO A 273 8.94 -2.14 11.32
CA PRO A 273 9.10 -1.98 9.89
C PRO A 273 10.51 -1.52 9.54
N LEU A 274 10.96 -1.89 8.34
CA LEU A 274 12.11 -1.27 7.70
C LEU A 274 11.60 -0.13 6.84
N PHE A 275 12.00 1.10 7.13
CA PHE A 275 11.77 2.24 6.27
C PHE A 275 12.93 2.41 5.29
N VAL A 276 12.61 2.57 4.03
CA VAL A 276 13.57 2.91 2.98
C VAL A 276 13.13 4.24 2.38
N MET A 277 13.93 5.27 2.63
CA MET A 277 13.71 6.59 2.04
C MET A 277 14.25 6.58 0.60
N GLN A 278 13.41 6.99 -0.34
CA GLN A 278 13.85 7.20 -1.72
C GLN A 278 14.73 8.43 -1.81
N ASP A 279 15.80 8.30 -2.57
CA ASP A 279 16.63 9.45 -2.91
C ASP A 279 15.86 10.41 -3.83
N LEU A 280 15.97 11.70 -3.56
CA LEU A 280 15.55 12.72 -4.49
C LEU A 280 16.66 12.96 -5.52
N HIS A 281 16.26 13.22 -6.74
CA HIS A 281 17.21 13.64 -7.76
C HIS A 281 17.87 14.97 -7.33
N PRO A 282 19.22 15.12 -7.43
CA PRO A 282 19.92 16.29 -6.88
C PRO A 282 19.52 17.63 -7.50
N TYR A 283 18.74 17.62 -8.57
CA TYR A 283 18.24 18.81 -9.24
C TYR A 283 16.73 19.06 -9.01
N VAL A 284 16.13 18.41 -8.04
CA VAL A 284 14.72 18.59 -7.66
C VAL A 284 14.64 19.34 -6.35
#